data_2e74472798510beb288b23176062572a
#
_entry.id   2e74472798510beb288b23176062572a
#
_cell.length_a   1.000
_cell.length_b   1.000
_cell.length_c   1.000
_cell.angle_alpha   90.00
_cell.angle_beta   90.00
_cell.angle_gamma   90.00
#
_symmetry.space_group_name_H-M   'P 1'
#
loop_
_entity.id
_entity.type
_entity.pdbx_description
1 polymer ?
#
loop_
_entity_poly.entity_id
_entity_poly.type
_entity_poly.pdbx_seq_one_letter_code
_entity_poly.pdbx_strand_id
1 'polypeptide(L)'
;MHDAKTCLPRTVLIRDVSRRPRTLVLMEKDSKVSYFAKTNGRQPHRLFGIHQSDRPFHVYLIGKTGTGKSSALETLALQDIACGRGVGVIDPHGDLVARLVAAIPESRKHDLIYLDAADPAQPYGYNPLRRIARDRIPLAASGLLEAFKKLWGRDWGVRMEHILRNSLYALLEYGEATLPDVLRILTDKAFQESVIAKVTNEQVLAFWRDEFPKYNPRYRQESISPIQNKVGAFLADPRLHRILTAPKVDLHIRHMLDERKIFLVNLGKGRLGEDSANLLGALLVTTISLAALSRAELPVERRKPFHLYIDEFQTYTTLSVATMVAELRKFGVALTLAHQHLHQLDLDVRHSVLGNLGTIIAFRLGPEDALLFSREFAPTFSAMDLVNLPNYHVYLKLMIDGAPS
;
A
#
# COMPACT_ATOMS: atom_id res chain seq x y z
N MET A 1 -29.82 23.23 -33.26
CA MET A 1 -29.10 22.12 -33.89
C MET A 1 -27.71 22.11 -33.27
N HIS A 2 -27.52 21.34 -32.20
CA HIS A 2 -26.22 21.18 -31.54
C HIS A 2 -25.62 19.88 -32.05
N ASP A 3 -24.48 19.98 -32.70
CA ASP A 3 -23.67 18.86 -33.14
C ASP A 3 -23.25 17.98 -31.97
N ALA A 4 -23.86 16.82 -31.85
CA ALA A 4 -23.38 15.76 -31.00
C ALA A 4 -22.04 15.26 -31.58
N LYS A 5 -20.93 15.77 -31.06
CA LYS A 5 -19.59 15.20 -31.33
C LYS A 5 -19.55 13.79 -30.75
N THR A 6 -19.77 12.82 -31.63
CA THR A 6 -19.54 11.40 -31.38
C THR A 6 -18.12 11.18 -30.85
N CYS A 7 -18.01 10.96 -29.56
CA CYS A 7 -16.78 10.60 -28.88
C CYS A 7 -16.49 9.13 -29.24
N LEU A 8 -15.62 8.89 -30.22
CA LEU A 8 -15.19 7.54 -30.60
C LEU A 8 -14.19 6.97 -29.59
N PRO A 9 -14.18 5.65 -29.37
CA PRO A 9 -13.36 4.98 -28.36
C PRO A 9 -11.86 5.26 -28.57
N ARG A 10 -11.18 5.64 -27.48
CA ARG A 10 -9.75 5.95 -27.48
C ARG A 10 -8.97 4.81 -26.84
N THR A 11 -8.44 3.93 -27.68
CA THR A 11 -7.41 2.98 -27.24
C THR A 11 -6.08 3.73 -27.12
N VAL A 12 -5.31 3.44 -26.07
CA VAL A 12 -4.04 4.09 -25.80
C VAL A 12 -2.95 3.04 -25.67
N LEU A 13 -1.79 3.28 -26.26
CA LEU A 13 -0.66 2.35 -26.29
C LEU A 13 0.37 2.76 -25.26
N ILE A 14 0.69 1.85 -24.32
CA ILE A 14 1.78 2.04 -23.38
C ILE A 14 3.11 1.70 -24.05
N ARG A 15 4.08 2.56 -23.94
CA ARG A 15 5.38 2.40 -24.59
C ARG A 15 6.24 1.38 -23.84
N ASP A 16 6.89 0.49 -24.62
CA ASP A 16 7.98 -0.35 -24.13
C ASP A 16 9.17 0.52 -23.70
N VAL A 17 9.50 0.46 -22.40
CA VAL A 17 10.54 1.27 -21.75
C VAL A 17 11.96 0.71 -22.02
N SER A 18 12.08 -0.45 -22.67
CA SER A 18 13.37 -1.14 -22.90
C SER A 18 14.37 -0.37 -23.76
N ARG A 19 13.94 0.70 -24.44
CA ARG A 19 14.82 1.61 -25.19
C ARG A 19 14.86 2.96 -24.51
N ARG A 20 15.97 3.32 -23.87
CA ARG A 20 16.24 4.66 -23.31
C ARG A 20 15.85 5.73 -24.33
N PRO A 21 14.86 6.58 -24.07
CA PRO A 21 14.37 7.48 -25.08
C PRO A 21 14.76 8.94 -24.81
N ARG A 22 14.96 9.64 -25.92
CA ARG A 22 14.80 11.11 -26.00
C ARG A 22 13.52 11.65 -25.34
N THR A 23 12.56 10.80 -25.03
CA THR A 23 11.27 11.11 -24.40
C THR A 23 11.39 11.45 -22.91
N LEU A 24 12.37 10.90 -22.15
CA LEU A 24 12.63 11.31 -20.77
C LEU A 24 13.03 12.79 -20.67
N VAL A 25 13.83 13.27 -21.62
CA VAL A 25 14.25 14.68 -21.68
C VAL A 25 13.08 15.65 -21.97
N LEU A 26 12.07 15.20 -22.73
CA LEU A 26 10.85 15.99 -22.97
C LEU A 26 9.89 15.96 -21.77
N MET A 27 9.92 14.88 -20.97
CA MET A 27 9.10 14.71 -19.77
C MET A 27 9.59 15.56 -18.59
N GLU A 28 10.87 15.89 -18.52
CA GLU A 28 11.45 16.79 -17.49
C GLU A 28 10.97 18.25 -17.63
N LYS A 29 10.49 18.65 -18.81
CA LYS A 29 10.06 20.04 -19.06
C LYS A 29 8.64 20.36 -18.60
N ASP A 30 7.77 19.37 -18.43
CA ASP A 30 6.38 19.58 -17.97
C ASP A 30 6.13 18.86 -16.64
N SER A 31 6.35 19.57 -15.55
CA SER A 31 6.08 19.05 -14.20
C SER A 31 4.59 18.91 -13.86
N LYS A 32 3.68 19.37 -14.76
CA LYS A 32 2.24 19.38 -14.50
C LYS A 32 1.52 18.11 -14.97
N VAL A 33 2.14 17.32 -15.86
CA VAL A 33 1.53 16.12 -16.43
C VAL A 33 2.44 14.91 -16.25
N SER A 34 1.89 13.79 -15.80
CA SER A 34 2.57 12.48 -15.83
C SER A 34 2.17 11.74 -17.09
N TYR A 35 3.10 11.64 -18.06
CA TYR A 35 2.89 10.97 -19.33
C TYR A 35 3.17 9.48 -19.20
N PHE A 36 2.26 8.62 -19.66
CA PHE A 36 2.45 7.16 -19.56
C PHE A 36 2.07 6.40 -20.83
N ALA A 37 1.45 7.07 -21.81
CA ALA A 37 0.91 6.39 -22.98
C ALA A 37 0.92 7.28 -24.23
N LYS A 38 0.59 6.69 -25.38
CA LYS A 38 0.35 7.37 -26.65
C LYS A 38 -0.98 6.95 -27.22
N THR A 39 -1.68 7.89 -27.85
CA THR A 39 -2.91 7.59 -28.60
C THR A 39 -2.60 6.74 -29.83
N ASN A 40 -3.48 5.79 -30.17
CA ASN A 40 -3.41 4.99 -31.41
C ASN A 40 -4.67 5.16 -32.32
N GLY A 41 -5.54 6.11 -31.97
CA GLY A 41 -6.76 6.41 -32.74
C GLY A 41 -6.55 7.50 -33.81
N ARG A 42 -7.57 8.37 -34.03
CA ARG A 42 -7.60 9.41 -35.07
C ARG A 42 -6.38 10.33 -35.15
N GLN A 43 -5.66 10.51 -34.05
CA GLN A 43 -4.37 11.19 -33.99
C GLN A 43 -3.34 10.24 -33.39
N PRO A 44 -2.72 9.36 -34.19
CA PRO A 44 -1.80 8.36 -33.69
C PRO A 44 -0.54 9.00 -33.10
N HIS A 45 0.04 8.34 -32.10
CA HIS A 45 1.29 8.68 -31.44
C HIS A 45 1.34 10.00 -30.64
N ARG A 46 0.20 10.62 -30.34
CA ARG A 46 0.16 11.76 -29.42
C ARG A 46 0.40 11.30 -28.00
N LEU A 47 1.37 11.94 -27.31
CA LEU A 47 1.62 11.68 -25.88
C LEU A 47 0.39 11.99 -25.04
N PHE A 48 0.14 11.12 -24.07
CA PHE A 48 -1.02 11.19 -23.21
C PHE A 48 -0.60 10.97 -21.76
N GLY A 49 -1.22 11.70 -20.82
CA GLY A 49 -0.87 11.65 -19.40
C GLY A 49 -2.00 12.10 -18.50
N ILE A 50 -1.74 12.09 -17.21
CA ILE A 50 -2.64 12.53 -16.14
C ILE A 50 -2.08 13.83 -15.54
N HIS A 51 -2.93 14.86 -15.39
CA HIS A 51 -2.55 16.09 -14.71
C HIS A 51 -2.20 15.84 -13.25
N GLN A 52 -1.22 16.57 -12.72
CA GLN A 52 -0.82 16.42 -11.32
C GLN A 52 -1.92 16.83 -10.34
N SER A 53 -2.80 17.77 -10.74
CA SER A 53 -4.02 18.12 -10.00
C SER A 53 -5.00 16.95 -9.85
N ASP A 54 -4.99 16.00 -10.80
CA ASP A 54 -5.91 14.87 -10.82
C ASP A 54 -5.31 13.60 -10.19
N ARG A 55 -3.98 13.54 -10.01
CA ARG A 55 -3.30 12.40 -9.35
C ARG A 55 -3.80 12.12 -7.93
N PRO A 56 -4.17 13.11 -7.11
CA PRO A 56 -4.75 12.86 -5.79
C PRO A 56 -6.08 12.11 -5.79
N PHE A 57 -6.80 12.04 -6.92
CA PHE A 57 -8.00 11.20 -7.07
C PHE A 57 -7.67 9.73 -7.28
N HIS A 58 -6.40 9.35 -7.15
CA HIS A 58 -5.87 8.01 -7.24
C HIS A 58 -5.96 7.39 -8.65
N VAL A 59 -5.10 6.42 -8.88
CA VAL A 59 -4.99 5.70 -10.17
C VAL A 59 -5.08 4.20 -9.91
N TYR A 60 -5.89 3.53 -10.70
CA TYR A 60 -6.05 2.08 -10.64
C TYR A 60 -5.69 1.43 -11.96
N LEU A 61 -4.77 0.46 -11.89
CA LEU A 61 -4.34 -0.34 -13.01
C LEU A 61 -4.85 -1.77 -12.85
N ILE A 62 -5.65 -2.24 -13.80
CA ILE A 62 -6.14 -3.62 -13.78
C ILE A 62 -5.83 -4.34 -15.10
N GLY A 63 -5.50 -5.63 -15.01
CA GLY A 63 -5.28 -6.47 -16.17
C GLY A 63 -4.46 -7.72 -15.88
N LYS A 64 -4.53 -8.68 -16.79
CA LYS A 64 -3.79 -9.95 -16.70
C LYS A 64 -2.27 -9.74 -16.58
N THR A 65 -1.57 -10.76 -16.09
CA THR A 65 -0.11 -10.79 -16.08
C THR A 65 0.48 -10.60 -17.47
N GLY A 66 1.59 -9.86 -17.59
CA GLY A 66 2.28 -9.64 -18.86
C GLY A 66 1.62 -8.63 -19.82
N THR A 67 0.55 -7.95 -19.40
CA THR A 67 -0.16 -6.97 -20.25
C THR A 67 0.45 -5.58 -20.25
N GLY A 68 1.38 -5.25 -19.32
CA GLY A 68 2.09 -3.97 -19.28
C GLY A 68 1.87 -3.13 -18.02
N LYS A 69 1.19 -3.64 -16.97
CA LYS A 69 0.95 -2.92 -15.72
C LYS A 69 2.23 -2.40 -15.07
N SER A 70 3.20 -3.29 -14.84
CA SER A 70 4.46 -2.90 -14.18
C SER A 70 5.27 -1.89 -15.01
N SER A 71 5.18 -1.92 -16.36
CA SER A 71 5.78 -0.90 -17.22
C SER A 71 5.11 0.47 -17.05
N ALA A 72 3.79 0.50 -16.86
CA ALA A 72 3.07 1.74 -16.59
C ALA A 72 3.41 2.30 -15.20
N LEU A 73 3.49 1.45 -14.15
CA LEU A 73 3.94 1.83 -12.81
C LEU A 73 5.36 2.42 -12.86
N GLU A 74 6.29 1.73 -13.54
CA GLU A 74 7.67 2.16 -13.71
C GLU A 74 7.76 3.54 -14.38
N THR A 75 7.02 3.71 -15.48
CA THR A 75 6.99 4.98 -16.23
C THR A 75 6.49 6.14 -15.38
N LEU A 76 5.41 5.95 -14.61
CA LEU A 76 4.85 6.97 -13.75
C LEU A 76 5.79 7.28 -12.56
N ALA A 77 6.33 6.24 -11.90
CA ALA A 77 7.21 6.40 -10.75
C ALA A 77 8.53 7.10 -11.12
N LEU A 78 9.16 6.75 -12.25
CA LEU A 78 10.39 7.40 -12.72
C LEU A 78 10.20 8.90 -13.02
N GLN A 79 9.03 9.27 -13.59
CA GLN A 79 8.74 10.69 -13.80
C GLN A 79 8.52 11.42 -12.48
N ASP A 80 7.82 10.83 -11.52
CA ASP A 80 7.63 11.44 -10.21
C ASP A 80 8.98 11.62 -9.49
N ILE A 81 9.88 10.64 -9.59
CA ILE A 81 11.25 10.73 -9.07
C ILE A 81 12.03 11.86 -9.75
N ALA A 82 12.04 11.89 -11.08
CA ALA A 82 12.78 12.88 -11.85
C ALA A 82 12.28 14.32 -11.61
N CYS A 83 10.96 14.48 -11.40
CA CYS A 83 10.35 15.78 -11.08
C CYS A 83 10.50 16.19 -9.60
N GLY A 84 11.29 15.49 -8.79
CA GLY A 84 11.54 15.86 -7.38
C GLY A 84 10.38 15.56 -6.44
N ARG A 85 9.44 14.69 -6.81
CA ARG A 85 8.31 14.31 -5.96
C ARG A 85 8.69 13.22 -4.97
N GLY A 86 7.95 13.12 -3.86
CA GLY A 86 8.06 11.99 -2.94
C GLY A 86 7.41 10.76 -3.55
N VAL A 87 8.11 9.62 -3.51
CA VAL A 87 7.65 8.37 -4.12
C VAL A 87 7.84 7.21 -3.16
N GLY A 88 6.80 6.40 -2.98
CA GLY A 88 6.86 5.10 -2.34
C GLY A 88 6.48 4.00 -3.34
N VAL A 89 7.20 2.89 -3.38
CA VAL A 89 6.85 1.72 -4.20
C VAL A 89 6.93 0.47 -3.35
N ILE A 90 5.85 -0.30 -3.31
CA ILE A 90 5.80 -1.62 -2.66
C ILE A 90 5.66 -2.67 -3.75
N ASP A 91 6.68 -3.50 -3.89
CA ASP A 91 6.78 -4.54 -4.91
C ASP A 91 6.97 -5.92 -4.24
N PRO A 92 6.00 -6.85 -4.38
CA PRO A 92 6.10 -8.18 -3.82
C PRO A 92 7.20 -9.03 -4.46
N HIS A 93 7.51 -8.81 -5.73
CA HIS A 93 8.45 -9.62 -6.50
C HIS A 93 9.86 -9.04 -6.54
N GLY A 94 9.98 -7.70 -6.51
CA GLY A 94 11.24 -6.96 -6.51
C GLY A 94 11.74 -6.52 -7.89
N ASP A 95 11.18 -7.04 -8.98
CA ASP A 95 11.63 -6.74 -10.35
C ASP A 95 11.39 -5.28 -10.74
N LEU A 96 10.24 -4.72 -10.38
CA LEU A 96 9.91 -3.32 -10.61
C LEU A 96 10.87 -2.42 -9.83
N VAL A 97 11.06 -2.68 -8.55
CA VAL A 97 11.93 -1.88 -7.68
C VAL A 97 13.38 -1.97 -8.14
N ALA A 98 13.88 -3.14 -8.56
CA ALA A 98 15.25 -3.28 -9.08
C ALA A 98 15.49 -2.38 -10.31
N ARG A 99 14.54 -2.32 -11.25
CA ARG A 99 14.63 -1.42 -12.42
C ARG A 99 14.56 0.05 -12.02
N LEU A 100 13.71 0.39 -11.05
CA LEU A 100 13.63 1.78 -10.54
C LEU A 100 14.94 2.20 -9.90
N VAL A 101 15.53 1.38 -9.02
CA VAL A 101 16.83 1.67 -8.37
C VAL A 101 17.92 1.95 -9.39
N ALA A 102 18.00 1.11 -10.45
CA ALA A 102 18.98 1.29 -11.52
C ALA A 102 18.79 2.56 -12.36
N ALA A 103 17.58 3.15 -12.37
CA ALA A 103 17.20 4.29 -13.18
C ALA A 103 17.10 5.62 -12.41
N ILE A 104 17.35 5.61 -11.08
CA ILE A 104 17.29 6.84 -10.26
C ILE A 104 18.36 7.83 -10.74
N PRO A 105 17.98 9.09 -11.04
CA PRO A 105 18.91 10.14 -11.37
C PRO A 105 19.93 10.40 -10.25
N GLU A 106 21.17 10.73 -10.60
CA GLU A 106 22.25 11.01 -9.62
C GLU A 106 21.84 12.07 -8.59
N SER A 107 21.15 13.12 -9.06
CA SER A 107 20.63 14.22 -8.23
C SER A 107 19.63 13.78 -7.14
N ARG A 108 19.05 12.57 -7.25
CA ARG A 108 18.05 12.05 -6.32
C ARG A 108 18.52 10.81 -5.53
N LYS A 109 19.75 10.34 -5.77
CA LYS A 109 20.27 9.16 -5.05
C LYS A 109 20.36 9.36 -3.53
N HIS A 110 20.62 10.57 -3.07
CA HIS A 110 20.66 10.91 -1.64
C HIS A 110 19.29 10.86 -0.94
N ASP A 111 18.21 10.83 -1.72
CA ASP A 111 16.85 10.69 -1.22
C ASP A 111 16.37 9.23 -1.18
N LEU A 112 17.17 8.31 -1.75
CA LEU A 112 16.78 6.90 -1.85
C LEU A 112 16.89 6.19 -0.51
N ILE A 113 15.79 5.56 -0.14
CA ILE A 113 15.69 4.56 0.92
C ILE A 113 15.24 3.26 0.24
N TYR A 114 16.15 2.30 0.12
CA TYR A 114 15.89 1.00 -0.51
C TYR A 114 15.86 -0.09 0.55
N LEU A 115 14.69 -0.66 0.80
CA LEU A 115 14.48 -1.79 1.69
C LEU A 115 14.31 -3.06 0.85
N ASP A 116 15.34 -3.90 0.79
CA ASP A 116 15.25 -5.27 0.30
C ASP A 116 15.03 -6.21 1.51
N ALA A 117 13.80 -6.67 1.70
CA ALA A 117 13.45 -7.48 2.86
C ALA A 117 14.18 -8.83 2.90
N ALA A 118 14.61 -9.33 1.75
CA ALA A 118 15.31 -10.59 1.63
C ALA A 118 16.85 -10.47 1.74
N ASP A 119 17.40 -9.24 1.73
CA ASP A 119 18.84 -9.01 1.89
C ASP A 119 19.21 -9.01 3.39
N PRO A 120 20.06 -9.93 3.85
CA PRO A 120 20.51 -9.95 5.24
C PRO A 120 21.41 -8.75 5.62
N ALA A 121 21.99 -8.05 4.65
CA ALA A 121 22.86 -6.90 4.89
C ALA A 121 22.13 -5.54 4.91
N GLN A 122 20.88 -5.49 4.46
CA GLN A 122 20.13 -4.23 4.40
C GLN A 122 19.97 -3.61 5.80
N PRO A 123 20.17 -2.26 5.94
CA PRO A 123 20.22 -1.63 7.27
C PRO A 123 18.86 -1.18 7.80
N TYR A 124 17.87 -1.03 6.91
CA TYR A 124 16.60 -0.38 7.23
C TYR A 124 15.62 -1.30 7.93
N GLY A 125 14.79 -0.70 8.74
CA GLY A 125 13.64 -1.35 9.33
C GLY A 125 12.82 -0.36 10.15
N TYR A 126 11.78 -0.83 10.79
CA TYR A 126 10.91 0.02 11.59
C TYR A 126 10.19 -0.81 12.65
N ASN A 127 9.84 -0.16 13.74
CA ASN A 127 9.03 -0.77 14.78
C ASN A 127 7.55 -0.43 14.57
N PRO A 128 6.67 -1.40 14.25
CA PRO A 128 5.23 -1.15 14.08
C PRO A 128 4.53 -0.78 15.40
N LEU A 129 5.14 -1.08 16.57
CA LEU A 129 4.65 -0.75 17.90
C LEU A 129 5.33 0.49 18.50
N ARG A 130 6.01 1.28 17.67
CA ARG A 130 6.65 2.52 18.14
C ARG A 130 5.65 3.44 18.81
N ARG A 131 6.17 4.28 19.70
CA ARG A 131 5.40 5.32 20.38
C ARG A 131 4.69 6.24 19.39
N ILE A 132 3.39 6.42 19.59
CA ILE A 132 2.51 7.30 18.82
C ILE A 132 1.70 8.19 19.78
N ALA A 133 1.04 9.20 19.24
CA ALA A 133 0.12 10.03 20.02
C ALA A 133 -1.06 9.19 20.54
N ARG A 134 -1.51 9.45 21.76
CA ARG A 134 -2.51 8.62 22.45
C ARG A 134 -3.84 8.53 21.71
N ASP A 135 -4.29 9.62 21.12
CA ASP A 135 -5.52 9.70 20.31
C ASP A 135 -5.47 8.80 19.06
N ARG A 136 -4.28 8.34 18.66
CA ARG A 136 -4.08 7.47 17.48
C ARG A 136 -3.91 6.00 17.82
N ILE A 137 -3.77 5.66 19.08
CA ILE A 137 -3.62 4.26 19.53
C ILE A 137 -4.76 3.37 19.03
N PRO A 138 -6.05 3.77 19.13
CA PRO A 138 -7.15 2.96 18.62
C PRO A 138 -7.03 2.63 17.13
N LEU A 139 -6.66 3.62 16.32
CA LEU A 139 -6.50 3.44 14.88
C LEU A 139 -5.30 2.54 14.55
N ALA A 140 -4.19 2.73 15.24
CA ALA A 140 -2.99 1.91 15.06
C ALA A 140 -3.22 0.45 15.49
N ALA A 141 -3.82 0.23 16.65
CA ALA A 141 -4.16 -1.10 17.14
C ALA A 141 -5.10 -1.84 16.18
N SER A 142 -6.13 -1.15 15.66
CA SER A 142 -7.05 -1.72 14.67
C SER A 142 -6.33 -2.04 13.36
N GLY A 143 -5.48 -1.16 12.86
CA GLY A 143 -4.73 -1.39 11.63
C GLY A 143 -3.75 -2.57 11.72
N LEU A 144 -3.04 -2.70 12.85
CA LEU A 144 -2.17 -3.85 13.11
C LEU A 144 -2.97 -5.15 13.23
N LEU A 145 -4.11 -5.09 13.93
CA LEU A 145 -4.99 -6.24 14.08
C LEU A 145 -5.52 -6.74 12.73
N GLU A 146 -5.93 -5.82 11.85
CA GLU A 146 -6.38 -6.17 10.49
C GLU A 146 -5.25 -6.77 9.63
N ALA A 147 -4.01 -6.28 9.77
CA ALA A 147 -2.86 -6.87 9.08
C ALA A 147 -2.64 -8.33 9.52
N PHE A 148 -2.73 -8.62 10.80
CA PHE A 148 -2.67 -9.99 11.31
C PHE A 148 -3.87 -10.83 10.87
N LYS A 149 -5.07 -10.29 10.93
CA LYS A 149 -6.30 -10.97 10.52
C LYS A 149 -6.29 -11.38 9.05
N LYS A 150 -5.80 -10.51 8.17
CA LYS A 150 -5.64 -10.79 6.74
C LYS A 150 -4.75 -12.01 6.50
N LEU A 151 -3.64 -12.10 7.24
CA LEU A 151 -2.70 -13.21 7.10
C LEU A 151 -3.25 -14.53 7.68
N TRP A 152 -3.93 -14.45 8.85
CA TRP A 152 -4.32 -15.65 9.59
C TRP A 152 -5.71 -16.17 9.23
N GLY A 153 -6.49 -15.40 8.49
CA GLY A 153 -7.73 -15.78 7.79
C GLY A 153 -8.60 -16.80 8.53
N ARG A 154 -8.57 -18.04 8.07
CA ARG A 154 -9.41 -19.13 8.56
C ARG A 154 -9.20 -19.50 10.04
N ASP A 155 -8.02 -19.26 10.56
CA ASP A 155 -7.67 -19.58 11.95
C ASP A 155 -7.94 -18.41 12.91
N TRP A 156 -8.56 -17.33 12.41
CA TRP A 156 -8.89 -16.16 13.21
C TRP A 156 -10.09 -16.43 14.11
N GLY A 157 -9.89 -16.41 15.42
CA GLY A 157 -10.93 -16.64 16.42
C GLY A 157 -11.24 -15.38 17.24
N VAL A 158 -12.49 -15.21 17.65
CA VAL A 158 -12.95 -14.06 18.46
C VAL A 158 -12.13 -13.91 19.75
N ARG A 159 -11.79 -15.03 20.40
CA ARG A 159 -11.00 -15.03 21.63
C ARG A 159 -9.57 -14.54 21.40
N MET A 160 -8.94 -15.05 20.35
CA MET A 160 -7.60 -14.61 19.94
C MET A 160 -7.59 -13.12 19.60
N GLU A 161 -8.60 -12.66 18.86
CA GLU A 161 -8.75 -11.24 18.51
C GLU A 161 -8.87 -10.36 19.76
N HIS A 162 -9.69 -10.77 20.73
CA HIS A 162 -9.87 -10.01 21.98
C HIS A 162 -8.57 -9.87 22.77
N ILE A 163 -7.82 -10.96 22.94
CA ILE A 163 -6.52 -10.95 23.64
C ILE A 163 -5.51 -10.11 22.87
N LEU A 164 -5.38 -10.33 21.56
CA LEU A 164 -4.40 -9.60 20.73
C LEU A 164 -4.72 -8.11 20.69
N ARG A 165 -5.99 -7.73 20.60
CA ARG A 165 -6.43 -6.34 20.65
C ARG A 165 -5.98 -5.65 21.93
N ASN A 166 -6.26 -6.25 23.10
CA ASN A 166 -5.85 -5.70 24.39
C ASN A 166 -4.34 -5.69 24.56
N SER A 167 -3.62 -6.67 23.98
CA SER A 167 -2.15 -6.68 23.96
C SER A 167 -1.59 -5.50 23.15
N LEU A 168 -2.11 -5.29 21.93
CA LEU A 168 -1.67 -4.18 21.07
C LEU A 168 -1.95 -2.82 21.69
N TYR A 169 -3.12 -2.62 22.30
CA TYR A 169 -3.44 -1.38 23.01
C TYR A 169 -2.45 -1.12 24.15
N ALA A 170 -2.23 -2.12 25.01
CA ALA A 170 -1.33 -1.99 26.15
C ALA A 170 0.12 -1.69 25.70
N LEU A 171 0.62 -2.39 24.68
CA LEU A 171 1.97 -2.21 24.16
C LEU A 171 2.17 -0.85 23.45
N LEU A 172 1.16 -0.36 22.73
CA LEU A 172 1.19 0.97 22.11
C LEU A 172 1.17 2.09 23.17
N GLU A 173 0.42 1.94 24.25
CA GLU A 173 0.47 2.88 25.38
C GLU A 173 1.81 2.82 26.15
N TYR A 174 2.37 1.63 26.29
CA TYR A 174 3.70 1.43 26.86
C TYR A 174 4.77 2.20 26.07
N GLY A 175 4.69 2.18 24.73
CA GLY A 175 5.45 3.04 23.83
C GLY A 175 6.92 2.67 23.62
N GLU A 176 7.42 1.62 24.26
CA GLU A 176 8.80 1.10 24.14
C GLU A 176 8.81 -0.36 23.66
N ALA A 177 7.62 -0.90 23.32
CA ALA A 177 7.47 -2.27 22.89
C ALA A 177 7.92 -2.50 21.44
N THR A 178 8.31 -3.73 21.16
CA THR A 178 8.57 -4.26 19.82
C THR A 178 7.67 -5.46 19.55
N LEU A 179 7.65 -5.96 18.32
CA LEU A 179 6.75 -7.06 17.95
C LEU A 179 6.92 -8.34 18.80
N PRO A 180 8.12 -8.78 19.22
CA PRO A 180 8.30 -9.87 20.19
C PRO A 180 7.55 -9.66 21.51
N ASP A 181 7.36 -8.43 21.93
CA ASP A 181 6.70 -8.11 23.21
C ASP A 181 5.20 -8.46 23.19
N VAL A 182 4.61 -8.68 22.00
CA VAL A 182 3.27 -9.29 21.86
C VAL A 182 3.23 -10.68 22.49
N LEU A 183 4.27 -11.47 22.34
CA LEU A 183 4.38 -12.79 22.96
C LEU A 183 4.74 -12.67 24.45
N ARG A 184 5.61 -11.74 24.77
CA ARG A 184 6.13 -11.53 26.12
C ARG A 184 5.05 -11.06 27.09
N ILE A 185 4.16 -10.14 26.69
CA ILE A 185 3.05 -9.68 27.55
C ILE A 185 2.09 -10.83 27.94
N LEU A 186 2.02 -11.88 27.12
CA LEU A 186 1.15 -13.03 27.33
C LEU A 186 1.76 -14.08 28.27
N THR A 187 3.10 -14.09 28.46
CA THR A 187 3.83 -15.17 29.11
C THR A 187 4.72 -14.74 30.26
N ASP A 188 5.25 -13.52 30.23
CA ASP A 188 6.15 -12.95 31.25
C ASP A 188 5.35 -12.02 32.18
N LYS A 189 5.07 -12.48 33.40
CA LYS A 189 4.26 -11.74 34.37
C LYS A 189 4.93 -10.42 34.81
N ALA A 190 6.26 -10.40 34.97
CA ALA A 190 6.96 -9.19 35.40
C ALA A 190 6.91 -8.12 34.29
N PHE A 191 7.11 -8.51 33.03
CA PHE A 191 6.94 -7.62 31.90
C PHE A 191 5.49 -7.12 31.77
N GLN A 192 4.50 -8.02 31.90
CA GLN A 192 3.09 -7.67 31.88
C GLN A 192 2.77 -6.58 32.93
N GLU A 193 3.23 -6.75 34.16
CA GLU A 193 3.03 -5.76 35.25
C GLU A 193 3.68 -4.42 34.90
N SER A 194 4.88 -4.42 34.31
CA SER A 194 5.58 -3.20 33.90
C SER A 194 4.83 -2.45 32.78
N VAL A 195 4.22 -3.17 31.84
CA VAL A 195 3.40 -2.59 30.78
C VAL A 195 2.12 -2.01 31.35
N ILE A 196 1.38 -2.80 32.17
CA ILE A 196 0.11 -2.39 32.77
C ILE A 196 0.27 -1.14 33.65
N ALA A 197 1.41 -0.97 34.31
CA ALA A 197 1.68 0.23 35.12
C ALA A 197 1.68 1.54 34.30
N LYS A 198 1.92 1.47 32.97
CA LYS A 198 1.92 2.64 32.08
C LYS A 198 0.60 2.81 31.30
N VAL A 199 -0.30 1.82 31.33
CA VAL A 199 -1.59 1.85 30.63
C VAL A 199 -2.54 2.80 31.38
N THR A 200 -3.26 3.62 30.61
CA THR A 200 -4.24 4.59 31.12
C THR A 200 -5.68 4.28 30.66
N ASN A 201 -5.84 3.45 29.64
CA ASN A 201 -7.15 3.04 29.14
C ASN A 201 -7.80 2.08 30.14
N GLU A 202 -8.91 2.50 30.75
CA GLU A 202 -9.61 1.73 31.81
C GLU A 202 -10.09 0.37 31.34
N GLN A 203 -10.56 0.24 30.08
CA GLN A 203 -11.03 -1.04 29.54
C GLN A 203 -9.87 -2.03 29.34
N VAL A 204 -8.73 -1.54 28.89
CA VAL A 204 -7.50 -2.34 28.76
C VAL A 204 -6.98 -2.75 30.14
N LEU A 205 -7.05 -1.86 31.13
CA LEU A 205 -6.70 -2.17 32.54
C LEU A 205 -7.63 -3.23 33.10
N ALA A 206 -8.95 -3.11 32.91
CA ALA A 206 -9.92 -4.09 33.38
C ALA A 206 -9.66 -5.47 32.75
N PHE A 207 -9.35 -5.52 31.45
CA PHE A 207 -8.97 -6.79 30.82
C PHE A 207 -7.76 -7.43 31.51
N TRP A 208 -6.68 -6.71 31.70
CA TRP A 208 -5.41 -7.25 32.23
C TRP A 208 -5.46 -7.55 33.73
N ARG A 209 -6.24 -6.78 34.54
CA ARG A 209 -6.33 -6.93 35.99
C ARG A 209 -7.43 -7.87 36.42
N ASP A 210 -8.58 -7.85 35.73
CA ASP A 210 -9.80 -8.49 36.22
C ASP A 210 -10.28 -9.67 35.35
N GLU A 211 -10.01 -9.65 34.04
CA GLU A 211 -10.49 -10.67 33.11
C GLU A 211 -9.42 -11.74 32.83
N PHE A 212 -8.28 -11.36 32.28
CA PHE A 212 -7.22 -12.27 31.86
C PHE A 212 -6.66 -13.16 33.00
N PRO A 213 -6.48 -12.68 34.24
CA PRO A 213 -6.02 -13.51 35.35
C PRO A 213 -7.03 -14.60 35.73
N LYS A 214 -8.35 -14.38 35.50
CA LYS A 214 -9.40 -15.34 35.79
C LYS A 214 -9.53 -16.47 34.77
N TYR A 215 -8.85 -16.37 33.65
CA TYR A 215 -8.85 -17.47 32.67
C TYR A 215 -8.18 -18.70 33.27
N ASN A 216 -8.90 -19.83 33.24
CA ASN A 216 -8.28 -21.09 33.66
C ASN A 216 -7.13 -21.47 32.73
N PRO A 217 -6.15 -22.25 33.21
CA PRO A 217 -4.92 -22.55 32.46
C PRO A 217 -5.17 -23.12 31.05
N ARG A 218 -6.14 -24.02 30.91
CA ARG A 218 -6.48 -24.63 29.62
C ARG A 218 -7.03 -23.58 28.64
N TYR A 219 -8.02 -22.80 29.07
CA TYR A 219 -8.59 -21.73 28.24
C TYR A 219 -7.56 -20.69 27.82
N ARG A 220 -6.69 -20.30 28.77
CA ARG A 220 -5.60 -19.37 28.50
C ARG A 220 -4.67 -19.93 27.41
N GLN A 221 -4.22 -21.20 27.56
CA GLN A 221 -3.32 -21.85 26.61
C GLN A 221 -3.98 -21.96 25.22
N GLU A 222 -5.23 -22.43 25.13
CA GLU A 222 -5.96 -22.54 23.87
C GLU A 222 -6.12 -21.18 23.14
N SER A 223 -6.28 -20.11 23.90
CA SER A 223 -6.45 -18.76 23.34
C SER A 223 -5.14 -18.08 22.93
N ILE A 224 -4.03 -18.37 23.63
CA ILE A 224 -2.71 -17.77 23.38
C ILE A 224 -1.91 -18.54 22.31
N SER A 225 -2.02 -19.87 22.27
CA SER A 225 -1.25 -20.71 21.35
C SER A 225 -1.31 -20.28 19.89
N PRO A 226 -2.46 -19.88 19.33
CA PRO A 226 -2.52 -19.39 17.96
C PRO A 226 -1.68 -18.13 17.75
N ILE A 227 -1.68 -17.20 18.71
CA ILE A 227 -0.86 -15.98 18.65
C ILE A 227 0.62 -16.34 18.69
N GLN A 228 1.02 -17.22 19.64
CA GLN A 228 2.41 -17.66 19.78
C GLN A 228 2.92 -18.34 18.52
N ASN A 229 2.15 -19.28 17.97
CA ASN A 229 2.53 -20.02 16.79
C ASN A 229 2.72 -19.09 15.57
N LYS A 230 1.83 -18.13 15.38
CA LYS A 230 1.82 -17.28 14.20
C LYS A 230 2.82 -16.11 14.29
N VAL A 231 2.81 -15.37 15.39
CA VAL A 231 3.80 -14.30 15.63
C VAL A 231 5.19 -14.90 15.80
N GLY A 232 5.31 -16.02 16.51
CA GLY A 232 6.58 -16.72 16.70
C GLY A 232 7.18 -17.23 15.40
N ALA A 233 6.39 -17.86 14.53
CA ALA A 233 6.86 -18.33 13.22
C ALA A 233 7.37 -17.16 12.35
N PHE A 234 6.68 -16.02 12.38
CA PHE A 234 7.07 -14.84 11.66
C PHE A 234 8.38 -14.22 12.19
N LEU A 235 8.54 -14.17 13.51
CA LEU A 235 9.75 -13.66 14.16
C LEU A 235 10.92 -14.65 14.15
N ALA A 236 10.69 -15.92 13.81
CA ALA A 236 11.74 -16.92 13.65
C ALA A 236 12.64 -16.64 12.43
N ASP A 237 12.18 -15.88 11.43
CA ASP A 237 13.03 -15.40 10.34
C ASP A 237 13.95 -14.27 10.84
N PRO A 238 15.29 -14.48 10.86
CA PRO A 238 16.23 -13.47 11.40
C PRO A 238 16.19 -12.13 10.64
N ARG A 239 15.81 -12.16 9.36
CA ARG A 239 15.68 -10.95 8.51
C ARG A 239 14.51 -10.10 8.97
N LEU A 240 13.34 -10.73 9.16
CA LEU A 240 12.14 -10.04 9.65
C LEU A 240 12.31 -9.56 11.08
N HIS A 241 12.86 -10.42 11.93
CA HIS A 241 13.16 -10.04 13.30
C HIS A 241 13.99 -8.75 13.34
N ARG A 242 15.09 -8.69 12.55
CA ARG A 242 15.93 -7.47 12.51
C ARG A 242 15.18 -6.26 11.95
N ILE A 243 14.42 -6.42 10.85
CA ILE A 243 13.65 -5.33 10.23
C ILE A 243 12.67 -4.72 11.22
N LEU A 244 12.03 -5.54 12.06
CA LEU A 244 10.91 -5.12 12.90
C LEU A 244 11.28 -4.83 14.36
N THR A 245 12.52 -5.16 14.78
CA THR A 245 12.91 -5.03 16.20
C THR A 245 14.22 -4.29 16.41
N ALA A 246 15.21 -4.50 15.55
CA ALA A 246 16.56 -3.97 15.75
C ALA A 246 17.22 -3.52 14.42
N PRO A 247 16.62 -2.59 13.69
CA PRO A 247 17.23 -2.06 12.47
C PRO A 247 18.46 -1.21 12.81
N LYS A 248 19.47 -1.23 11.92
CA LYS A 248 20.61 -0.30 12.02
C LYS A 248 20.16 1.14 11.74
N VAL A 249 19.18 1.31 10.85
CA VAL A 249 18.57 2.59 10.50
C VAL A 249 17.06 2.48 10.67
N ASP A 250 16.53 3.18 11.66
CA ASP A 250 15.09 3.22 11.94
C ASP A 250 14.37 4.14 10.94
N LEU A 251 13.35 3.61 10.29
CA LEU A 251 12.57 4.33 9.29
C LEU A 251 11.50 5.19 9.96
N HIS A 252 11.63 6.48 9.80
CA HIS A 252 10.61 7.44 10.21
C HIS A 252 9.68 7.74 9.03
N ILE A 253 8.66 6.90 8.80
CA ILE A 253 7.77 6.95 7.64
C ILE A 253 7.15 8.34 7.45
N ARG A 254 6.74 9.01 8.55
CA ARG A 254 6.21 10.37 8.48
C ARG A 254 7.23 11.37 7.88
N HIS A 255 8.47 11.30 8.31
CA HIS A 255 9.55 12.14 7.79
C HIS A 255 9.81 11.90 6.30
N MET A 256 9.75 10.62 5.86
CA MET A 256 9.92 10.27 4.45
C MET A 256 8.84 10.91 3.57
N LEU A 257 7.59 10.94 4.04
CA LEU A 257 6.49 11.60 3.35
C LEU A 257 6.72 13.12 3.25
N ASP A 258 7.14 13.75 4.35
CA ASP A 258 7.28 15.20 4.46
C ASP A 258 8.52 15.73 3.74
N GLU A 259 9.59 14.94 3.64
CA GLU A 259 10.83 15.28 2.95
C GLU A 259 10.89 14.79 1.49
N ARG A 260 9.78 14.26 0.93
CA ARG A 260 9.70 13.77 -0.45
C ARG A 260 10.77 12.72 -0.77
N LYS A 261 11.08 11.82 0.19
CA LYS A 261 12.04 10.75 -0.02
C LYS A 261 11.54 9.75 -1.07
N ILE A 262 12.45 8.96 -1.61
CA ILE A 262 12.17 7.85 -2.51
C ILE A 262 12.26 6.58 -1.67
N PHE A 263 11.13 5.98 -1.36
CA PHE A 263 11.05 4.76 -0.54
C PHE A 263 10.69 3.57 -1.41
N LEU A 264 11.68 2.76 -1.76
CA LEU A 264 11.52 1.57 -2.60
C LEU A 264 11.61 0.32 -1.74
N VAL A 265 10.56 -0.50 -1.78
CA VAL A 265 10.44 -1.71 -0.99
C VAL A 265 10.36 -2.93 -1.90
N ASN A 266 11.39 -3.76 -1.83
CA ASN A 266 11.41 -5.11 -2.40
C ASN A 266 11.04 -6.10 -1.28
N LEU A 267 9.85 -6.69 -1.34
CA LEU A 267 9.43 -7.68 -0.35
C LEU A 267 10.05 -9.06 -0.61
N GLY A 268 10.55 -9.30 -1.82
CA GLY A 268 11.30 -10.52 -2.14
C GLY A 268 10.50 -11.81 -1.89
N LYS A 269 9.21 -11.86 -2.22
CA LYS A 269 8.28 -12.97 -1.95
C LYS A 269 8.88 -14.33 -2.25
N GLY A 270 9.62 -14.47 -3.37
CA GLY A 270 10.28 -15.73 -3.75
C GLY A 270 11.46 -16.15 -2.84
N ARG A 271 12.04 -15.21 -2.08
CA ARG A 271 13.18 -15.45 -1.17
C ARG A 271 12.77 -15.43 0.31
N LEU A 272 11.80 -14.62 0.66
CA LEU A 272 11.31 -14.44 2.04
C LEU A 272 10.19 -15.44 2.40
N GLY A 273 9.48 -15.94 1.40
CA GLY A 273 8.23 -16.67 1.55
C GLY A 273 7.02 -15.78 1.47
N GLU A 274 5.90 -16.35 1.04
CA GLU A 274 4.67 -15.60 0.77
C GLU A 274 4.09 -14.94 2.01
N ASP A 275 3.90 -15.69 3.09
CA ASP A 275 3.28 -15.20 4.33
C ASP A 275 4.09 -14.06 4.96
N SER A 276 5.41 -14.22 4.97
CA SER A 276 6.34 -13.22 5.50
C SER A 276 6.32 -11.93 4.69
N ALA A 277 6.34 -12.02 3.37
CA ALA A 277 6.27 -10.88 2.47
C ALA A 277 4.92 -10.16 2.59
N ASN A 278 3.82 -10.92 2.66
CA ASN A 278 2.46 -10.39 2.78
C ASN A 278 2.27 -9.64 4.10
N LEU A 279 2.72 -10.21 5.22
CA LEU A 279 2.62 -9.55 6.52
C LEU A 279 3.46 -8.28 6.58
N LEU A 280 4.73 -8.35 6.15
CA LEU A 280 5.59 -7.16 6.13
C LEU A 280 4.99 -6.06 5.25
N GLY A 281 4.47 -6.41 4.07
CA GLY A 281 3.80 -5.47 3.18
C GLY A 281 2.54 -4.86 3.81
N ALA A 282 1.69 -5.66 4.44
CA ALA A 282 0.49 -5.18 5.14
C ALA A 282 0.83 -4.24 6.31
N LEU A 283 1.84 -4.58 7.10
CA LEU A 283 2.33 -3.72 8.19
C LEU A 283 2.90 -2.40 7.66
N LEU A 284 3.67 -2.42 6.56
CA LEU A 284 4.20 -1.21 5.92
C LEU A 284 3.08 -0.32 5.37
N VAL A 285 2.12 -0.89 4.63
CA VAL A 285 0.96 -0.16 4.10
C VAL A 285 0.17 0.49 5.22
N THR A 286 -0.10 -0.25 6.30
CA THR A 286 -0.77 0.27 7.49
C THR A 286 0.02 1.43 8.12
N THR A 287 1.33 1.28 8.29
CA THR A 287 2.18 2.32 8.88
C THR A 287 2.25 3.57 8.00
N ILE A 288 2.33 3.42 6.67
CA ILE A 288 2.28 4.54 5.74
C ILE A 288 0.93 5.27 5.84
N SER A 289 -0.17 4.52 5.95
CA SER A 289 -1.51 5.10 6.15
C SER A 289 -1.58 5.94 7.42
N LEU A 290 -1.15 5.38 8.55
CA LEU A 290 -1.12 6.08 9.84
C LEU A 290 -0.23 7.33 9.80
N ALA A 291 0.93 7.23 9.14
CA ALA A 291 1.82 8.36 8.94
C ALA A 291 1.18 9.46 8.07
N ALA A 292 0.45 9.08 7.03
CA ALA A 292 -0.29 10.04 6.20
C ALA A 292 -1.42 10.72 6.99
N LEU A 293 -2.24 9.95 7.70
CA LEU A 293 -3.31 10.48 8.56
C LEU A 293 -2.77 11.43 9.64
N SER A 294 -1.55 11.19 10.12
CA SER A 294 -0.91 12.09 11.08
C SER A 294 -0.64 13.48 10.53
N ARG A 295 -0.66 13.66 9.21
CA ARG A 295 -0.56 14.99 8.56
C ARG A 295 -1.80 15.88 8.77
N ALA A 296 -2.85 15.37 9.42
CA ALA A 296 -3.99 16.19 9.85
C ALA A 296 -3.56 17.41 10.69
N GLU A 297 -2.45 17.30 11.43
CA GLU A 297 -1.85 18.39 12.21
C GLU A 297 -1.24 19.51 11.35
N LEU A 298 -0.95 19.23 10.07
CA LEU A 298 -0.37 20.22 9.16
C LEU A 298 -1.45 20.96 8.39
N PRO A 299 -1.28 22.27 8.15
CA PRO A 299 -2.06 22.99 7.15
C PRO A 299 -1.98 22.30 5.77
N VAL A 300 -3.05 22.36 4.99
CA VAL A 300 -3.16 21.66 3.70
C VAL A 300 -2.00 22.03 2.76
N GLU A 301 -1.61 23.31 2.74
CA GLU A 301 -0.56 23.87 1.89
C GLU A 301 0.84 23.33 2.24
N ARG A 302 1.03 22.83 3.46
CA ARG A 302 2.29 22.23 3.91
C ARG A 302 2.37 20.72 3.68
N ARG A 303 1.25 20.08 3.28
CA ARG A 303 1.20 18.64 2.98
C ARG A 303 1.82 18.38 1.61
N LYS A 304 3.13 18.19 1.57
CA LYS A 304 3.86 17.90 0.32
C LYS A 304 3.28 16.63 -0.35
N PRO A 305 2.99 16.67 -1.67
CA PRO A 305 2.48 15.49 -2.39
C PRO A 305 3.45 14.31 -2.30
N PHE A 306 2.90 13.13 -2.04
CA PHE A 306 3.62 11.87 -2.02
C PHE A 306 2.86 10.83 -2.85
N HIS A 307 3.53 10.17 -3.78
CA HIS A 307 2.96 9.18 -4.69
C HIS A 307 3.30 7.78 -4.21
N LEU A 308 2.28 7.03 -3.77
CA LEU A 308 2.43 5.65 -3.30
C LEU A 308 1.94 4.68 -4.37
N TYR A 309 2.85 3.87 -4.86
CA TYR A 309 2.62 2.80 -5.82
C TYR A 309 2.60 1.47 -5.11
N ILE A 310 1.54 0.68 -5.31
CA ILE A 310 1.42 -0.65 -4.71
C ILE A 310 1.12 -1.63 -5.83
N ASP A 311 2.11 -2.48 -6.15
CA ASP A 311 1.91 -3.58 -7.09
C ASP A 311 1.29 -4.78 -6.35
N GLU A 312 0.41 -5.53 -7.03
CA GLU A 312 -0.36 -6.64 -6.48
C GLU A 312 -1.06 -6.27 -5.15
N PHE A 313 -1.73 -5.09 -5.13
CA PHE A 313 -2.21 -4.48 -3.90
C PHE A 313 -3.23 -5.36 -3.13
N GLN A 314 -3.94 -6.29 -3.80
CA GLN A 314 -4.84 -7.25 -3.17
C GLN A 314 -4.16 -8.09 -2.08
N THR A 315 -2.85 -8.26 -2.18
CA THR A 315 -2.04 -9.01 -1.21
C THR A 315 -2.03 -8.31 0.16
N TYR A 316 -2.11 -6.98 0.16
CA TYR A 316 -2.00 -6.14 1.37
C TYR A 316 -3.33 -5.51 1.77
N THR A 317 -4.43 -5.83 1.07
CA THR A 317 -5.73 -5.22 1.34
C THR A 317 -6.30 -5.68 2.66
N THR A 318 -6.50 -4.72 3.52
CA THR A 318 -7.28 -4.82 4.76
C THR A 318 -8.43 -3.81 4.68
N LEU A 319 -9.35 -3.80 5.61
CA LEU A 319 -10.37 -2.74 5.69
C LEU A 319 -9.71 -1.34 5.83
N SER A 320 -8.51 -1.28 6.40
CA SER A 320 -7.74 -0.04 6.46
C SER A 320 -7.36 0.49 5.08
N VAL A 321 -7.17 -0.36 4.07
CA VAL A 321 -6.93 0.08 2.67
C VAL A 321 -8.17 0.75 2.08
N ALA A 322 -9.38 0.28 2.40
CA ALA A 322 -10.61 0.95 2.00
C ALA A 322 -10.66 2.39 2.53
N THR A 323 -10.31 2.57 3.81
CA THR A 323 -10.17 3.90 4.44
C THR A 323 -9.05 4.73 3.78
N MET A 324 -7.91 4.10 3.46
CA MET A 324 -6.81 4.77 2.75
C MET A 324 -7.28 5.39 1.44
N VAL A 325 -7.95 4.61 0.60
CA VAL A 325 -8.42 5.06 -0.71
C VAL A 325 -9.41 6.22 -0.56
N ALA A 326 -10.27 6.20 0.46
CA ALA A 326 -11.24 7.26 0.70
C ALA A 326 -10.63 8.56 1.25
N GLU A 327 -9.57 8.49 2.04
CA GLU A 327 -9.13 9.62 2.86
C GLU A 327 -7.75 10.17 2.54
N LEU A 328 -6.80 9.36 2.02
CA LEU A 328 -5.40 9.77 1.90
C LEU A 328 -5.17 10.96 0.99
N ARG A 329 -6.09 11.22 0.06
CA ARG A 329 -6.08 12.44 -0.77
C ARG A 329 -6.00 13.71 0.09
N LYS A 330 -6.76 13.78 1.17
CA LYS A 330 -6.82 14.95 2.08
C LYS A 330 -5.46 15.21 2.74
N PHE A 331 -4.64 14.16 2.87
CA PHE A 331 -3.34 14.20 3.53
C PHE A 331 -2.16 14.26 2.55
N GLY A 332 -2.44 14.55 1.27
CA GLY A 332 -1.42 14.75 0.25
C GLY A 332 -0.76 13.45 -0.23
N VAL A 333 -1.42 12.29 -0.08
CA VAL A 333 -0.93 11.02 -0.63
C VAL A 333 -1.81 10.59 -1.81
N ALA A 334 -1.18 10.43 -2.97
CA ALA A 334 -1.79 9.93 -4.19
C ALA A 334 -1.46 8.45 -4.35
N LEU A 335 -2.47 7.59 -4.45
CA LEU A 335 -2.30 6.16 -4.64
C LEU A 335 -2.28 5.80 -6.12
N THR A 336 -1.40 4.86 -6.47
CA THR A 336 -1.41 4.15 -7.75
C THR A 336 -1.39 2.66 -7.44
N LEU A 337 -2.54 2.00 -7.64
CA LEU A 337 -2.78 0.62 -7.25
C LEU A 337 -2.80 -0.28 -8.48
N ALA A 338 -2.00 -1.34 -8.50
CA ALA A 338 -2.02 -2.32 -9.57
C ALA A 338 -2.56 -3.68 -9.09
N HIS A 339 -3.37 -4.31 -9.93
CA HIS A 339 -4.13 -5.51 -9.58
C HIS A 339 -4.34 -6.43 -10.79
N GLN A 340 -4.54 -7.72 -10.54
CA GLN A 340 -4.77 -8.67 -11.64
C GLN A 340 -6.23 -9.03 -11.81
N HIS A 341 -6.95 -9.34 -10.71
CA HIS A 341 -8.32 -9.87 -10.74
C HIS A 341 -9.16 -9.35 -9.57
N LEU A 342 -10.33 -8.76 -9.83
CA LEU A 342 -11.24 -8.23 -8.80
C LEU A 342 -11.72 -9.25 -7.76
N HIS A 343 -11.79 -10.54 -8.14
CA HIS A 343 -12.20 -11.60 -7.19
C HIS A 343 -11.28 -11.76 -5.98
N GLN A 344 -10.05 -11.30 -6.09
CA GLN A 344 -9.08 -11.36 -4.99
C GLN A 344 -9.35 -10.31 -3.91
N LEU A 345 -10.27 -9.36 -4.17
CA LEU A 345 -10.67 -8.34 -3.21
C LEU A 345 -11.95 -8.71 -2.49
N ASP A 346 -11.95 -8.51 -1.17
CA ASP A 346 -13.19 -8.54 -0.39
C ASP A 346 -14.19 -7.51 -0.95
N LEU A 347 -15.49 -7.79 -0.86
CA LEU A 347 -16.54 -6.96 -1.45
C LEU A 347 -16.49 -5.51 -1.01
N ASP A 348 -16.27 -5.27 0.30
CA ASP A 348 -16.22 -3.92 0.87
C ASP A 348 -15.01 -3.13 0.35
N VAL A 349 -13.85 -3.79 0.26
CA VAL A 349 -12.65 -3.20 -0.32
C VAL A 349 -12.86 -2.88 -1.80
N ARG A 350 -13.48 -3.81 -2.55
CA ARG A 350 -13.78 -3.61 -3.97
C ARG A 350 -14.70 -2.42 -4.21
N HIS A 351 -15.78 -2.29 -3.44
CA HIS A 351 -16.70 -1.15 -3.55
C HIS A 351 -16.00 0.15 -3.19
N SER A 352 -15.22 0.17 -2.13
CA SER A 352 -14.46 1.36 -1.72
C SER A 352 -13.43 1.77 -2.78
N VAL A 353 -12.69 0.81 -3.34
CA VAL A 353 -11.70 1.06 -4.40
C VAL A 353 -12.39 1.64 -5.63
N LEU A 354 -13.40 0.95 -6.19
CA LEU A 354 -14.07 1.41 -7.41
C LEU A 354 -14.81 2.74 -7.23
N GLY A 355 -15.39 2.98 -6.05
CA GLY A 355 -16.14 4.20 -5.75
C GLY A 355 -15.28 5.45 -5.51
N ASN A 356 -13.99 5.31 -5.19
CA ASN A 356 -13.12 6.43 -4.81
C ASN A 356 -11.97 6.68 -5.80
N LEU A 357 -11.81 5.86 -6.82
CA LEU A 357 -10.75 6.01 -7.81
C LEU A 357 -11.18 6.91 -8.97
N GLY A 358 -10.42 7.97 -9.21
CA GLY A 358 -10.73 8.91 -10.28
C GLY A 358 -10.26 8.44 -11.65
N THR A 359 -9.15 7.71 -11.71
CA THR A 359 -8.58 7.21 -12.98
C THR A 359 -8.47 5.70 -12.98
N ILE A 360 -9.04 5.07 -14.02
CA ILE A 360 -8.95 3.63 -14.25
C ILE A 360 -8.19 3.38 -15.54
N ILE A 361 -7.13 2.56 -15.48
CA ILE A 361 -6.33 2.11 -16.62
C ILE A 361 -6.56 0.60 -16.76
N ALA A 362 -7.43 0.21 -17.71
CA ALA A 362 -7.75 -1.18 -17.95
C ALA A 362 -6.91 -1.74 -19.10
N PHE A 363 -6.05 -2.68 -18.78
CA PHE A 363 -5.38 -3.57 -19.73
C PHE A 363 -6.32 -4.72 -20.11
N ARG A 364 -5.83 -5.71 -20.85
CA ARG A 364 -6.61 -6.90 -21.17
C ARG A 364 -7.09 -7.59 -19.90
N LEU A 365 -8.41 -7.80 -19.80
CA LEU A 365 -9.08 -8.41 -18.65
C LEU A 365 -9.47 -9.87 -18.90
N GLY A 366 -9.76 -10.59 -17.82
CA GLY A 366 -10.51 -11.84 -17.88
C GLY A 366 -12.00 -11.57 -18.16
N PRO A 367 -12.77 -12.59 -18.65
CA PRO A 367 -14.18 -12.41 -19.01
C PRO A 367 -15.04 -11.89 -17.85
N GLU A 368 -14.84 -12.38 -16.65
CA GLU A 368 -15.61 -12.00 -15.47
C GLU A 368 -15.33 -10.53 -15.06
N ASP A 369 -14.07 -10.15 -14.98
CA ASP A 369 -13.69 -8.75 -14.69
C ASP A 369 -14.16 -7.81 -15.81
N ALA A 370 -14.07 -8.26 -17.07
CA ALA A 370 -14.52 -7.48 -18.22
C ALA A 370 -16.03 -7.16 -18.17
N LEU A 371 -16.86 -8.08 -17.69
CA LEU A 371 -18.29 -7.85 -17.45
C LEU A 371 -18.55 -6.77 -16.41
N LEU A 372 -17.76 -6.73 -15.33
CA LEU A 372 -17.88 -5.71 -14.30
C LEU A 372 -17.39 -4.34 -14.81
N PHE A 373 -16.22 -4.32 -15.44
CA PHE A 373 -15.63 -3.08 -15.96
C PHE A 373 -16.34 -2.51 -17.17
N SER A 374 -17.05 -3.33 -17.96
CA SER A 374 -17.85 -2.79 -19.08
C SER A 374 -18.89 -1.77 -18.63
N ARG A 375 -19.37 -1.85 -17.36
CA ARG A 375 -20.28 -0.85 -16.78
C ARG A 375 -19.58 0.49 -16.54
N GLU A 376 -18.31 0.45 -16.14
CA GLU A 376 -17.49 1.65 -15.91
C GLU A 376 -17.10 2.36 -17.22
N PHE A 377 -17.03 1.59 -18.31
CA PHE A 377 -16.65 2.07 -19.65
C PHE A 377 -17.84 2.25 -20.60
N ALA A 378 -19.08 1.97 -20.13
CA ALA A 378 -20.28 2.12 -20.95
C ALA A 378 -20.53 3.62 -21.26
N PRO A 379 -21.10 3.92 -22.44
CA PRO A 379 -21.44 2.99 -23.55
C PRO A 379 -20.27 2.74 -24.52
N THR A 380 -19.07 3.24 -24.24
CA THR A 380 -17.96 3.35 -25.21
C THR A 380 -17.27 2.03 -25.49
N PHE A 381 -17.08 1.17 -24.47
CA PHE A 381 -16.40 -0.11 -24.61
C PHE A 381 -17.22 -1.25 -24.02
N SER A 382 -17.31 -2.34 -24.77
CA SER A 382 -17.95 -3.58 -24.36
C SER A 382 -17.01 -4.49 -23.58
N ALA A 383 -17.56 -5.54 -22.95
CA ALA A 383 -16.75 -6.57 -22.30
C ALA A 383 -15.82 -7.29 -23.31
N MET A 384 -16.26 -7.48 -24.54
CA MET A 384 -15.43 -8.11 -25.58
C MET A 384 -14.23 -7.25 -25.96
N ASP A 385 -14.38 -5.92 -25.98
CA ASP A 385 -13.26 -5.02 -26.25
C ASP A 385 -12.18 -5.14 -25.15
N LEU A 386 -12.59 -5.24 -23.88
CA LEU A 386 -11.70 -5.41 -22.74
C LEU A 386 -10.97 -6.76 -22.72
N VAL A 387 -11.63 -7.84 -23.19
CA VAL A 387 -11.04 -9.18 -23.27
C VAL A 387 -10.03 -9.28 -24.42
N ASN A 388 -10.28 -8.60 -25.54
CA ASN A 388 -9.50 -8.72 -26.78
C ASN A 388 -8.36 -7.69 -26.90
N LEU A 389 -8.12 -6.86 -25.88
CA LEU A 389 -7.04 -5.87 -25.91
C LEU A 389 -5.67 -6.55 -26.14
N PRO A 390 -4.87 -6.08 -27.10
CA PRO A 390 -3.49 -6.50 -27.25
C PRO A 390 -2.64 -6.13 -26.01
N ASN A 391 -1.48 -6.78 -25.83
CA ASN A 391 -0.55 -6.39 -24.79
C ASN A 391 -0.09 -4.94 -24.98
N TYR A 392 0.13 -4.22 -23.89
CA TYR A 392 0.53 -2.80 -23.85
C TYR A 392 -0.51 -1.82 -24.40
N HIS A 393 -1.75 -2.29 -24.65
CA HIS A 393 -2.89 -1.42 -24.96
C HIS A 393 -3.79 -1.28 -23.75
N VAL A 394 -4.40 -0.11 -23.60
CA VAL A 394 -5.30 0.18 -22.47
C VAL A 394 -6.53 0.96 -22.92
N TYR A 395 -7.62 0.73 -22.22
CA TYR A 395 -8.74 1.67 -22.16
C TYR A 395 -8.64 2.50 -20.90
N LEU A 396 -9.10 3.73 -20.98
CA LEU A 396 -8.95 4.73 -19.93
C LEU A 396 -10.29 5.35 -19.53
N LYS A 397 -10.52 5.43 -18.25
CA LYS A 397 -11.49 6.34 -17.65
C LYS A 397 -10.68 7.32 -16.80
N LEU A 398 -10.73 8.59 -17.13
CA LEU A 398 -9.87 9.61 -16.53
C LEU A 398 -10.66 10.55 -15.64
N MET A 399 -10.01 11.01 -14.60
CA MET A 399 -10.37 12.26 -13.96
C MET A 399 -9.72 13.40 -14.76
N ILE A 400 -10.51 14.38 -15.16
CA ILE A 400 -10.03 15.59 -15.84
C ILE A 400 -10.64 16.78 -15.11
N ASP A 401 -9.79 17.63 -14.52
CA ASP A 401 -10.18 18.79 -13.72
C ASP A 401 -11.23 18.47 -12.64
N GLY A 402 -11.09 17.29 -12.02
CA GLY A 402 -11.97 16.81 -10.97
C GLY A 402 -13.31 16.22 -11.45
N ALA A 403 -13.53 16.08 -12.75
CA ALA A 403 -14.69 15.41 -13.34
C ALA A 403 -14.31 14.11 -14.06
N PRO A 404 -15.10 13.01 -13.92
CA PRO A 404 -14.87 11.79 -14.68
C PRO A 404 -15.16 12.02 -16.17
N SER A 405 -14.29 11.47 -17.06
CA SER A 405 -14.41 11.62 -18.52
C SER A 405 -14.77 10.30 -19.19
#